data_13d8505a55b426821c429dc32d94892b
#
_entry.id   13d8505a55b426821c429dc32d94892b
#
_cell.length_a   1.000
_cell.length_b   1.000
_cell.length_c   1.000
_cell.angle_alpha   90.00
_cell.angle_beta   90.00
_cell.angle_gamma   90.00
#
_symmetry.space_group_name_H-M   'P 1'
#
loop_
_entity.id
_entity.type
_entity.pdbx_description
1 polymer ?
#
loop_
_entity_poly.entity_id
_entity_poly.type
_entity_poly.pdbx_seq_one_letter_code
_entity_poly.pdbx_strand_id
1 'polypeptide(L)'
;NSPALAASETGSALLAAEDVALRSGHPASVVRLAGIYGPGRNRLIEQARAGMNVPAEPAQYTNRIHRDDAAGLLAHLLAQAEQRELLAPCYLGVDDEPAPLHEVVGWLQQQLGVSAQADGPGSTRMGSKRCSNALARESGWVPQYPSYREGYAALLD
;
A
#
# COMPACT_ATOMS: atom_id res chain seq x y z
N ASN A 1 -11.06 7.98 -12.70
CA ASN A 1 -10.77 6.67 -12.10
C ASN A 1 -10.45 5.67 -13.21
N SER A 2 -9.27 5.04 -13.16
CA SER A 2 -8.91 3.99 -14.10
C SER A 2 -9.69 2.71 -13.77
N PRO A 3 -10.17 1.94 -14.77
CA PRO A 3 -10.81 0.66 -14.52
C PRO A 3 -9.83 -0.31 -13.86
N ALA A 4 -10.35 -1.20 -13.01
CA ALA A 4 -9.56 -2.27 -12.42
C ALA A 4 -9.29 -3.33 -13.49
N LEU A 5 -8.03 -3.51 -13.84
CA LEU A 5 -7.59 -4.54 -14.80
C LEU A 5 -6.74 -5.56 -14.05
N ALA A 6 -7.16 -6.83 -14.14
CA ALA A 6 -6.38 -7.93 -13.59
C ALA A 6 -5.18 -8.23 -14.51
N ALA A 7 -3.98 -8.31 -13.92
CA ALA A 7 -2.76 -8.70 -14.61
C ALA A 7 -2.33 -10.15 -14.30
N SER A 8 -3.15 -10.89 -13.54
CA SER A 8 -2.87 -12.27 -13.12
C SER A 8 -4.17 -12.99 -12.80
N GLU A 9 -4.14 -14.33 -12.75
CA GLU A 9 -5.27 -15.16 -12.33
C GLU A 9 -5.76 -14.81 -10.91
N THR A 10 -4.82 -14.60 -9.98
CA THR A 10 -5.16 -14.15 -8.63
C THR A 10 -5.89 -12.80 -8.65
N GLY A 11 -5.41 -11.87 -9.48
CA GLY A 11 -6.07 -10.58 -9.66
C GLY A 11 -7.49 -10.72 -10.22
N SER A 12 -7.69 -11.62 -11.19
CA SER A 12 -9.01 -11.92 -11.76
C SER A 12 -9.95 -12.52 -10.71
N ALA A 13 -9.47 -13.46 -9.90
CA ALA A 13 -10.25 -14.05 -8.82
C ALA A 13 -10.67 -13.02 -7.76
N LEU A 14 -9.76 -12.11 -7.40
CA LEU A 14 -10.07 -11.03 -6.45
C LEU A 14 -11.14 -10.08 -7.02
N LEU A 15 -11.04 -9.67 -8.29
CA LEU A 15 -12.05 -8.83 -8.93
C LEU A 15 -13.41 -9.54 -9.02
N ALA A 16 -13.43 -10.84 -9.28
CA ALA A 16 -14.67 -11.62 -9.28
C ALA A 16 -15.29 -11.67 -7.87
N ALA A 17 -14.49 -11.84 -6.83
CA ALA A 17 -14.96 -11.81 -5.44
C ALA A 17 -15.52 -10.44 -5.04
N GLU A 18 -14.87 -9.35 -5.44
CA GLU A 18 -15.37 -7.99 -5.26
C GLU A 18 -16.73 -7.78 -5.93
N ASP A 19 -16.87 -8.24 -7.18
CA ASP A 19 -18.15 -8.15 -7.94
C ASP A 19 -19.27 -8.93 -7.25
N VAL A 20 -19.00 -10.13 -6.75
CA VAL A 20 -19.97 -10.92 -5.98
C VAL A 20 -20.40 -10.18 -4.72
N ALA A 21 -19.48 -9.59 -3.97
CA ALA A 21 -19.79 -8.83 -2.76
C ALA A 21 -20.65 -7.61 -3.08
N LEU A 22 -20.26 -6.81 -4.08
CA LEU A 22 -20.98 -5.59 -4.46
C LEU A 22 -22.36 -5.85 -5.07
N ARG A 23 -22.59 -7.03 -5.66
CA ARG A 23 -23.90 -7.46 -6.24
C ARG A 23 -24.71 -8.34 -5.31
N SER A 24 -24.27 -8.58 -4.09
CA SER A 24 -24.92 -9.50 -3.14
C SER A 24 -26.34 -9.09 -2.71
N GLY A 25 -26.76 -7.85 -2.99
CA GLY A 25 -27.99 -7.26 -2.49
C GLY A 25 -27.88 -6.75 -1.06
N HIS A 26 -26.73 -6.88 -0.43
CA HIS A 26 -26.39 -6.31 0.89
C HIS A 26 -25.53 -5.06 0.74
N PRO A 27 -25.59 -4.11 1.69
CA PRO A 27 -24.63 -3.01 1.72
C PRO A 27 -23.19 -3.57 1.78
N ALA A 28 -22.39 -3.22 0.80
CA ALA A 28 -21.01 -3.69 0.71
C ALA A 28 -20.09 -2.59 0.20
N SER A 29 -18.86 -2.56 0.72
CA SER A 29 -17.78 -1.71 0.25
C SER A 29 -16.50 -2.52 0.22
N VAL A 30 -15.69 -2.32 -0.81
CA VAL A 30 -14.40 -2.98 -1.01
C VAL A 30 -13.30 -2.05 -0.54
N VAL A 31 -12.32 -2.58 0.20
CA VAL A 31 -11.10 -1.85 0.54
C VAL A 31 -9.90 -2.58 -0.07
N ARG A 32 -9.29 -1.97 -1.09
CA ARG A 32 -8.07 -2.49 -1.72
C ARG A 32 -6.85 -1.94 -1.01
N LEU A 33 -6.26 -2.75 -0.15
CA LEU A 33 -5.05 -2.40 0.57
C LEU A 33 -3.81 -2.61 -0.31
N ALA A 34 -2.91 -1.62 -0.33
CA ALA A 34 -1.62 -1.71 -0.99
C ALA A 34 -0.65 -2.63 -0.22
N GLY A 35 0.63 -2.58 -0.55
CA GLY A 35 1.65 -3.36 0.16
C GLY A 35 1.68 -3.03 1.65
N ILE A 36 1.10 -3.89 2.48
CA ILE A 36 1.07 -3.70 3.93
C ILE A 36 2.46 -3.95 4.51
N TYR A 37 2.96 -3.00 5.29
CA TYR A 37 4.19 -3.13 6.08
C TYR A 37 3.92 -2.72 7.54
N GLY A 38 4.86 -2.99 8.44
CA GLY A 38 4.68 -2.70 9.87
C GLY A 38 5.31 -3.79 10.74
N PRO A 39 5.07 -3.80 12.05
CA PRO A 39 5.58 -4.82 12.94
C PRO A 39 5.28 -6.25 12.44
N GLY A 40 6.33 -7.06 12.28
CA GLY A 40 6.23 -8.42 11.73
C GLY A 40 6.14 -8.50 10.19
N ARG A 41 6.21 -7.36 9.48
CA ARG A 41 6.18 -7.28 8.01
C ARG A 41 7.35 -6.44 7.47
N ASN A 42 8.57 -6.85 7.82
CA ASN A 42 9.81 -6.10 7.62
C ASN A 42 10.57 -6.47 6.34
N ARG A 43 9.93 -7.20 5.42
CA ARG A 43 10.61 -7.74 4.22
C ARG A 43 11.43 -6.70 3.46
N LEU A 44 10.92 -5.49 3.26
CA LEU A 44 11.65 -4.46 2.51
C LEU A 44 12.85 -3.92 3.30
N ILE A 45 12.72 -3.79 4.63
CA ILE A 45 13.83 -3.44 5.52
C ILE A 45 14.94 -4.49 5.42
N GLU A 46 14.59 -5.78 5.46
CA GLU A 46 15.54 -6.88 5.35
C GLU A 46 16.24 -6.90 3.98
N GLN A 47 15.50 -6.66 2.90
CA GLN A 47 16.05 -6.55 1.57
C GLN A 47 16.98 -5.34 1.43
N ALA A 48 16.61 -4.19 1.97
CA ALA A 48 17.45 -3.01 1.99
C ALA A 48 18.76 -3.26 2.77
N ARG A 49 18.65 -3.92 3.94
CA ARG A 49 19.80 -4.33 4.77
C ARG A 49 20.73 -5.31 4.04
N ALA A 50 20.17 -6.18 3.20
CA ALA A 50 20.92 -7.10 2.35
C ALA A 50 21.51 -6.43 1.09
N GLY A 51 21.51 -5.10 1.02
CA GLY A 51 22.08 -4.35 -0.10
C GLY A 51 21.22 -4.36 -1.37
N MET A 52 19.90 -4.42 -1.24
CA MET A 52 18.98 -4.42 -2.40
C MET A 52 19.36 -3.35 -3.42
N ASN A 53 19.46 -3.74 -4.68
CA ASN A 53 19.77 -2.85 -5.80
C ASN A 53 18.52 -2.66 -6.66
N VAL A 54 18.07 -1.40 -6.77
CA VAL A 54 16.88 -1.02 -7.56
C VAL A 54 17.28 0.07 -8.54
N PRO A 55 17.18 -0.18 -9.85
CA PRO A 55 17.45 0.85 -10.86
C PRO A 55 16.51 2.06 -10.68
N ALA A 56 17.08 3.26 -10.84
CA ALA A 56 16.28 4.50 -10.82
C ALA A 56 15.41 4.63 -12.08
N GLU A 57 15.91 4.13 -13.21
CA GLU A 57 15.22 4.20 -14.49
C GLU A 57 15.00 2.80 -15.12
N PRO A 58 13.80 2.54 -15.65
CA PRO A 58 12.59 3.36 -15.53
C PRO A 58 12.05 3.37 -14.08
N ALA A 59 11.54 4.53 -13.63
CA ALA A 59 11.05 4.68 -12.27
C ALA A 59 9.87 3.74 -11.99
N GLN A 60 10.02 2.85 -11.01
CA GLN A 60 8.98 1.91 -10.58
C GLN A 60 8.24 2.45 -9.36
N TYR A 61 7.09 3.08 -9.57
CA TYR A 61 6.25 3.55 -8.48
C TYR A 61 5.60 2.40 -7.71
N THR A 62 5.65 2.50 -6.39
CA THR A 62 5.07 1.54 -5.48
C THR A 62 4.17 2.24 -4.47
N ASN A 63 3.14 1.53 -4.03
CA ASN A 63 2.19 2.01 -3.04
C ASN A 63 2.24 1.09 -1.83
N ARG A 64 2.02 1.65 -0.65
CA ARG A 64 2.06 0.94 0.62
C ARG A 64 1.09 1.55 1.62
N ILE A 65 0.89 0.85 2.70
CA ILE A 65 0.14 1.33 3.86
C ILE A 65 0.73 0.69 5.12
N HIS A 66 0.89 1.45 6.19
CA HIS A 66 1.26 0.87 7.47
C HIS A 66 0.13 -0.04 7.98
N ARG A 67 0.47 -1.14 8.66
CA ARG A 67 -0.50 -2.11 9.18
C ARG A 67 -1.57 -1.45 10.07
N ASP A 68 -1.15 -0.54 10.92
CA ASP A 68 -2.05 0.12 11.86
C ASP A 68 -2.95 1.14 11.16
N ASP A 69 -2.48 1.78 10.10
CA ASP A 69 -3.29 2.63 9.23
C ASP A 69 -4.30 1.81 8.41
N ALA A 70 -3.90 0.63 7.94
CA ALA A 70 -4.83 -0.28 7.26
C ALA A 70 -5.97 -0.71 8.21
N ALA A 71 -5.63 -1.06 9.45
CA ALA A 71 -6.62 -1.38 10.47
C ALA A 71 -7.48 -0.17 10.83
N GLY A 72 -6.87 1.01 10.98
CA GLY A 72 -7.57 2.27 11.24
C GLY A 72 -8.56 2.65 10.16
N LEU A 73 -8.19 2.47 8.87
CA LEU A 73 -9.10 2.71 7.75
C LEU A 73 -10.32 1.77 7.81
N LEU A 74 -10.10 0.48 8.05
CA LEU A 74 -11.19 -0.49 8.15
C LEU A 74 -12.13 -0.16 9.33
N ALA A 75 -11.56 0.18 10.50
CA ALA A 75 -12.35 0.57 11.67
C ALA A 75 -13.15 1.86 11.42
N HIS A 76 -12.54 2.86 10.75
CA HIS A 76 -13.19 4.11 10.39
C HIS A 76 -14.41 3.87 9.47
N LEU A 77 -14.22 3.11 8.39
CA LEU A 77 -15.30 2.82 7.45
C LEU A 77 -16.40 1.97 8.10
N LEU A 78 -16.05 1.05 9.00
CA LEU A 78 -17.04 0.27 9.74
C LEU A 78 -17.89 1.17 10.65
N ALA A 79 -17.26 2.11 11.37
CA ALA A 79 -17.98 3.06 12.21
C ALA A 79 -18.94 3.95 11.40
N GLN A 80 -18.55 4.39 10.20
CA GLN A 80 -19.45 5.13 9.30
C GLN A 80 -20.64 4.27 8.84
N ALA A 81 -20.38 3.01 8.49
CA ALA A 81 -21.45 2.08 8.11
C ALA A 81 -22.47 1.85 9.25
N GLU A 82 -21.99 1.75 10.50
CA GLU A 82 -22.87 1.65 11.69
C GLU A 82 -23.74 2.90 11.87
N GLN A 83 -23.24 4.07 11.51
CA GLN A 83 -23.96 5.34 11.53
C GLN A 83 -24.91 5.50 10.32
N ARG A 84 -25.01 4.46 9.48
CA ARG A 84 -25.82 4.44 8.25
C ARG A 84 -25.36 5.46 7.20
N GLU A 85 -24.10 5.86 7.22
CA GLU A 85 -23.52 6.65 6.15
C GLU A 85 -23.34 5.80 4.88
N LEU A 86 -23.56 6.43 3.73
CA LEU A 86 -23.34 5.75 2.44
C LEU A 86 -21.84 5.67 2.15
N LEU A 87 -21.32 4.47 2.20
CA LEU A 87 -19.95 4.22 1.78
C LEU A 87 -19.81 4.17 0.25
N ALA A 88 -18.68 4.61 -0.27
CA ALA A 88 -18.35 4.39 -1.66
C ALA A 88 -18.14 2.88 -1.94
N PRO A 89 -18.39 2.41 -3.16
CA PRO A 89 -18.23 1.01 -3.50
C PRO A 89 -16.80 0.47 -3.32
N CYS A 90 -15.80 1.34 -3.45
CA CYS A 90 -14.39 0.92 -3.34
C CYS A 90 -13.50 2.04 -2.81
N TYR A 91 -12.70 1.73 -1.81
CA TYR A 91 -11.63 2.58 -1.28
C TYR A 91 -10.25 2.00 -1.57
N LEU A 92 -9.26 2.87 -1.79
CA LEU A 92 -7.86 2.47 -1.85
C LEU A 92 -7.17 2.81 -0.52
N GLY A 93 -6.73 1.78 0.19
CA GLY A 93 -5.93 1.91 1.41
C GLY A 93 -4.45 2.01 1.05
N VAL A 94 -3.96 3.24 0.93
CA VAL A 94 -2.57 3.60 0.64
C VAL A 94 -2.18 4.81 1.49
N ASP A 95 -0.87 4.99 1.71
CA ASP A 95 -0.33 6.24 2.28
C ASP A 95 -0.52 7.43 1.31
N ASP A 96 -0.14 8.63 1.74
CA ASP A 96 -0.31 9.85 0.94
C ASP A 96 0.79 9.99 -0.14
N GLU A 97 1.86 9.15 -0.10
CA GLU A 97 3.04 9.29 -0.95
C GLU A 97 3.34 8.04 -1.78
N PRO A 98 2.74 7.88 -2.98
CA PRO A 98 3.21 6.89 -3.94
C PRO A 98 4.63 7.23 -4.37
N ALA A 99 5.61 6.42 -3.98
CA ALA A 99 7.03 6.71 -4.22
C ALA A 99 7.71 5.67 -5.13
N PRO A 100 8.72 6.10 -5.92
CA PRO A 100 9.57 5.17 -6.66
C PRO A 100 10.29 4.20 -5.70
N LEU A 101 10.36 2.93 -6.07
CA LEU A 101 10.95 1.90 -5.19
C LEU A 101 12.42 2.18 -4.86
N HIS A 102 13.19 2.71 -5.83
CA HIS A 102 14.60 3.04 -5.61
C HIS A 102 14.78 4.14 -4.55
N GLU A 103 13.87 5.12 -4.48
CA GLU A 103 13.90 6.17 -3.44
C GLU A 103 13.60 5.59 -2.06
N VAL A 104 12.61 4.70 -1.96
CA VAL A 104 12.24 4.05 -0.70
C VAL A 104 13.38 3.17 -0.18
N VAL A 105 13.97 2.36 -1.08
CA VAL A 105 15.10 1.49 -0.73
C VAL A 105 16.34 2.32 -0.38
N GLY A 106 16.65 3.36 -1.16
CA GLY A 106 17.77 4.24 -0.89
C GLY A 106 17.63 4.95 0.46
N TRP A 107 16.43 5.43 0.80
CA TRP A 107 16.16 6.02 2.11
C TRP A 107 16.36 4.99 3.24
N LEU A 108 15.83 3.77 3.09
CA LEU A 108 16.04 2.69 4.07
C LEU A 108 17.51 2.37 4.26
N GLN A 109 18.27 2.26 3.17
CA GLN A 109 19.70 1.99 3.21
C GLN A 109 20.47 3.10 3.92
N GLN A 110 20.09 4.34 3.69
CA GLN A 110 20.67 5.49 4.40
C GLN A 110 20.41 5.40 5.91
N GLN A 111 19.17 5.11 6.33
CA GLN A 111 18.84 4.96 7.76
C GLN A 111 19.57 3.78 8.40
N LEU A 112 19.79 2.70 7.66
CA LEU A 112 20.47 1.50 8.12
C LEU A 112 22.00 1.59 8.06
N GLY A 113 22.57 2.65 7.46
CA GLY A 113 24.01 2.79 7.27
C GLY A 113 24.62 1.75 6.30
N VAL A 114 23.83 1.27 5.33
CA VAL A 114 24.25 0.30 4.32
C VAL A 114 24.13 0.88 2.92
N SER A 115 24.77 0.24 1.93
CA SER A 115 24.72 0.65 0.52
C SER A 115 24.18 -0.47 -0.36
N ALA A 116 23.63 -0.11 -1.51
CA ALA A 116 23.29 -1.08 -2.55
C ALA A 116 24.52 -1.86 -3.00
N GLN A 117 24.36 -3.15 -3.25
CA GLN A 117 25.38 -4.05 -3.74
C GLN A 117 25.09 -4.45 -5.19
N ALA A 118 26.12 -4.60 -6.00
CA ALA A 118 25.94 -4.95 -7.42
C ALA A 118 25.21 -6.29 -7.61
N ASP A 119 25.44 -7.24 -6.71
CA ASP A 119 24.82 -8.57 -6.64
C ASP A 119 23.68 -8.67 -5.60
N GLY A 120 23.28 -7.52 -5.04
CA GLY A 120 22.18 -7.45 -4.08
C GLY A 120 20.83 -7.88 -4.68
N PRO A 121 19.86 -8.24 -3.83
CA PRO A 121 18.55 -8.68 -4.30
C PRO A 121 17.88 -7.60 -5.15
N GLY A 122 17.37 -7.99 -6.32
CA GLY A 122 16.62 -7.12 -7.21
C GLY A 122 15.13 -7.06 -6.86
N SER A 123 14.41 -6.14 -7.50
CA SER A 123 12.95 -6.09 -7.39
C SER A 123 12.30 -7.16 -8.26
N THR A 124 11.41 -7.96 -7.66
CA THR A 124 10.53 -8.89 -8.38
C THR A 124 9.15 -8.30 -8.66
N ARG A 125 8.92 -7.04 -8.33
CA ARG A 125 7.63 -6.39 -8.53
C ARG A 125 7.40 -6.08 -9.99
N MET A 126 6.16 -6.31 -10.45
CA MET A 126 5.73 -5.94 -11.79
C MET A 126 4.77 -4.75 -11.72
N GLY A 127 4.87 -3.88 -12.72
CA GLY A 127 4.03 -2.70 -12.87
C GLY A 127 4.52 -1.50 -12.08
N SER A 128 4.00 -0.34 -12.47
CA SER A 128 4.29 0.96 -11.87
C SER A 128 2.98 1.74 -11.85
N LYS A 129 2.43 2.00 -10.65
CA LYS A 129 1.15 2.70 -10.48
C LYS A 129 1.28 3.71 -9.35
N ARG A 130 0.59 4.83 -9.50
CA ARG A 130 0.36 5.80 -8.43
C ARG A 130 -1.09 5.66 -8.00
N CYS A 131 -1.33 5.12 -6.82
CA CYS A 131 -2.66 5.05 -6.22
C CYS A 131 -2.90 6.31 -5.39
N SER A 132 -4.17 6.72 -5.29
CA SER A 132 -4.60 7.84 -4.47
C SER A 132 -5.57 7.34 -3.40
N ASN A 133 -5.39 7.78 -2.16
CA ASN A 133 -6.30 7.55 -1.05
C ASN A 133 -7.32 8.69 -0.90
N ALA A 134 -7.46 9.57 -1.88
CA ALA A 134 -8.30 10.77 -1.79
C ALA A 134 -9.70 10.45 -1.25
N LEU A 135 -10.34 9.40 -1.76
CA LEU A 135 -11.67 9.01 -1.31
C LEU A 135 -11.72 8.56 0.18
N ALA A 136 -10.66 7.89 0.65
CA ALA A 136 -10.52 7.56 2.07
C ALA A 136 -10.30 8.83 2.90
N ARG A 137 -9.51 9.77 2.41
CA ARG A 137 -9.29 11.08 3.06
C ARG A 137 -10.57 11.92 3.09
N GLU A 138 -11.33 11.94 2.02
CA GLU A 138 -12.63 12.62 1.92
C GLU A 138 -13.67 12.06 2.90
N SER A 139 -13.59 10.77 3.24
CA SER A 139 -14.43 10.17 4.29
C SER A 139 -14.04 10.60 5.72
N GLY A 140 -12.97 11.37 5.89
CA GLY A 140 -12.48 11.82 7.20
C GLY A 140 -11.37 10.94 7.81
N TRP A 141 -10.99 9.84 7.15
CA TRP A 141 -9.85 9.04 7.61
C TRP A 141 -8.53 9.79 7.45
N VAL A 142 -7.67 9.68 8.47
CA VAL A 142 -6.33 10.29 8.48
C VAL A 142 -5.31 9.20 8.84
N PRO A 143 -4.30 8.92 7.98
CA PRO A 143 -3.25 7.98 8.33
C PRO A 143 -2.37 8.55 9.45
N GLN A 144 -1.95 7.68 10.35
CA GLN A 144 -0.94 7.98 11.37
C GLN A 144 0.46 8.08 10.73
N TYR A 145 0.71 7.32 9.69
CA TYR A 145 1.96 7.28 8.95
C TYR A 145 1.71 7.74 7.49
N PRO A 146 1.73 9.06 7.25
CA PRO A 146 1.34 9.61 5.95
C PRO A 146 2.31 9.28 4.82
N SER A 147 3.56 8.93 5.12
CA SER A 147 4.51 8.46 4.12
C SER A 147 5.32 7.24 4.61
N TYR A 148 6.08 6.67 3.69
CA TYR A 148 6.99 5.57 4.02
C TYR A 148 8.08 6.01 5.01
N ARG A 149 8.41 7.29 5.08
CA ARG A 149 9.45 7.81 5.98
C ARG A 149 9.04 7.68 7.43
N GLU A 150 7.87 8.19 7.78
CA GLU A 150 7.33 8.07 9.15
C GLU A 150 7.09 6.61 9.52
N GLY A 151 6.48 5.85 8.60
CA GLY A 151 6.12 4.48 8.89
C GLY A 151 7.32 3.54 9.04
N TYR A 152 8.35 3.68 8.21
CA TYR A 152 9.57 2.88 8.38
C TYR A 152 10.46 3.41 9.51
N ALA A 153 10.52 4.73 9.77
CA ALA A 153 11.27 5.26 10.91
C ALA A 153 10.79 4.60 12.22
N ALA A 154 9.47 4.50 12.41
CA ALA A 154 8.88 3.85 13.59
C ALA A 154 9.19 2.34 13.72
N LEU A 155 9.78 1.72 12.69
CA LEU A 155 10.17 0.30 12.70
C LEU A 155 11.68 0.10 12.86
N LEU A 156 12.47 1.17 12.74
CA LEU A 156 13.93 1.13 12.83
C LEU A 156 14.44 1.50 14.25
N ASP A 157 13.57 2.14 15.05
CA ASP A 157 13.80 2.44 16.48
C ASP A 157 13.67 1.15 17.32
#